data_04905127e19d5aa0993f48cbfcb7fd0d
#
_entry.id   04905127e19d5aa0993f48cbfcb7fd0d
#
_cell.length_a   1.000
_cell.length_b   1.000
_cell.length_c   1.000
_cell.angle_alpha   90.00
_cell.angle_beta   90.00
_cell.angle_gamma   90.00
#
_symmetry.space_group_name_H-M   'P 1'
#
loop_
_entity.id
_entity.type
_entity.pdbx_description
1 polymer ?
#
loop_
_entity_poly.entity_id
_entity_poly.type
_entity_poly.pdbx_seq_one_letter_code
_entity_poly.pdbx_strand_id
1 'polypeptide(L)'
;EDTEEEINAYARIGESPIIYKISDEDYKALTAVSYNDLRHKEVLTASFKNINQIDISLEDADYTITTEGNSEGRRYFYNEEELEIGTFQSALTVLEAEEFTDEMPTEKKEIDLVIHLDDPNYPEVNVELYRYDGNQCMAVVDGNPVSLVKRSQVVDLIEAVYAVVLE
;
A
#
# COMPACT_ATOMS: atom_id res chain seq x y z
N GLU A 1 -13.72 -14.41 -45.05
CA GLU A 1 -14.67 -14.12 -43.93
C GLU A 1 -14.24 -14.98 -42.76
N ASP A 2 -13.51 -14.39 -41.83
CA ASP A 2 -13.21 -15.02 -40.52
C ASP A 2 -14.51 -15.09 -39.74
N THR A 3 -15.10 -16.25 -39.71
CA THR A 3 -16.18 -16.56 -38.77
C THR A 3 -15.56 -16.63 -37.38
N GLU A 4 -15.76 -15.58 -36.54
CA GLU A 4 -15.46 -15.65 -35.12
C GLU A 4 -16.22 -16.88 -34.56
N GLU A 5 -15.49 -17.87 -34.06
CA GLU A 5 -16.08 -19.02 -33.39
C GLU A 5 -16.75 -18.50 -32.11
N GLU A 6 -18.07 -18.69 -32.02
CA GLU A 6 -18.87 -18.34 -30.84
C GLU A 6 -18.42 -19.22 -29.66
N ILE A 7 -17.77 -18.61 -28.65
CA ILE A 7 -17.31 -19.32 -27.46
C ILE A 7 -18.52 -19.61 -26.57
N ASN A 8 -18.82 -20.87 -26.35
CA ASN A 8 -19.81 -21.28 -25.37
C ASN A 8 -19.12 -21.63 -24.05
N ALA A 9 -19.14 -20.67 -23.11
CA ALA A 9 -18.57 -20.82 -21.79
C ALA A 9 -19.66 -21.05 -20.71
N TYR A 10 -19.31 -21.82 -19.69
CA TYR A 10 -20.19 -22.14 -18.59
C TYR A 10 -19.47 -21.95 -17.26
N ALA A 11 -20.14 -21.36 -16.29
CA ALA A 11 -19.62 -21.11 -14.96
C ALA A 11 -20.45 -21.82 -13.88
N ARG A 12 -19.78 -22.16 -12.78
CA ARG A 12 -20.40 -22.73 -11.59
C ARG A 12 -19.82 -22.06 -10.35
N ILE A 13 -20.67 -21.75 -9.39
CA ILE A 13 -20.24 -21.18 -8.11
C ILE A 13 -20.00 -22.32 -7.13
N GLY A 14 -18.74 -22.54 -6.76
CA GLY A 14 -18.35 -23.61 -5.85
C GLY A 14 -18.86 -24.99 -6.31
N GLU A 15 -19.47 -25.76 -5.42
CA GLU A 15 -20.05 -27.11 -5.70
C GLU A 15 -21.54 -27.03 -6.03
N SER A 16 -22.10 -25.87 -6.31
CA SER A 16 -23.52 -25.74 -6.71
C SER A 16 -23.84 -26.63 -7.92
N PRO A 17 -24.99 -27.31 -7.93
CA PRO A 17 -25.42 -28.06 -9.11
C PRO A 17 -25.89 -27.16 -10.27
N ILE A 18 -26.00 -25.85 -10.03
CA ILE A 18 -26.47 -24.91 -11.04
C ILE A 18 -25.26 -24.47 -11.91
N ILE A 19 -25.44 -24.63 -13.21
CA ILE A 19 -24.49 -24.23 -14.23
C ILE A 19 -25.08 -23.05 -15.00
N TYR A 20 -24.33 -21.98 -15.11
CA TYR A 20 -24.72 -20.78 -15.83
C TYR A 20 -24.01 -20.72 -17.17
N LYS A 21 -24.74 -20.48 -18.26
CA LYS A 21 -24.11 -20.07 -19.51
C LYS A 21 -23.72 -18.62 -19.38
N ILE A 22 -22.46 -18.30 -19.64
CA ILE A 22 -21.92 -16.93 -19.64
C ILE A 22 -21.71 -16.46 -21.08
N SER A 23 -21.79 -15.16 -21.30
CA SER A 23 -21.55 -14.56 -22.60
C SER A 23 -20.07 -14.67 -23.00
N ASP A 24 -19.78 -14.60 -24.29
CA ASP A 24 -18.40 -14.55 -24.81
C ASP A 24 -17.64 -13.34 -24.25
N GLU A 25 -18.30 -12.20 -24.07
CA GLU A 25 -17.74 -10.98 -23.50
C GLU A 25 -17.36 -11.22 -22.02
N ASP A 26 -18.25 -11.77 -21.21
CA ASP A 26 -17.97 -12.09 -19.82
C ASP A 26 -16.85 -13.13 -19.67
N TYR A 27 -16.83 -14.15 -20.54
CA TYR A 27 -15.76 -15.15 -20.55
C TYR A 27 -14.40 -14.50 -20.86
N LYS A 28 -14.34 -13.67 -21.89
CA LYS A 28 -13.12 -12.93 -22.25
C LYS A 28 -12.69 -12.00 -21.14
N ALA A 29 -13.61 -11.27 -20.51
CA ALA A 29 -13.31 -10.39 -19.39
C ALA A 29 -12.74 -11.18 -18.19
N LEU A 30 -13.36 -12.30 -17.82
CA LEU A 30 -12.88 -13.15 -16.72
C LEU A 30 -11.52 -13.79 -16.99
N THR A 31 -11.27 -14.21 -18.23
CA THR A 31 -10.01 -14.88 -18.61
C THR A 31 -8.86 -13.89 -18.91
N ALA A 32 -9.19 -12.63 -19.18
CA ALA A 32 -8.20 -11.58 -19.40
C ALA A 32 -7.66 -10.98 -18.09
N VAL A 33 -8.30 -11.25 -16.93
CA VAL A 33 -7.85 -10.73 -15.64
C VAL A 33 -6.47 -11.28 -15.29
N SER A 34 -5.51 -10.38 -15.13
CA SER A 34 -4.17 -10.72 -14.68
C SER A 34 -4.09 -10.75 -13.15
N TYR A 35 -3.02 -11.33 -12.61
CA TYR A 35 -2.74 -11.30 -11.18
C TYR A 35 -2.67 -9.85 -10.65
N ASN A 36 -2.08 -8.94 -11.41
CA ASN A 36 -1.94 -7.54 -11.03
C ASN A 36 -3.28 -6.78 -10.98
N ASP A 37 -4.28 -7.19 -11.77
CA ASP A 37 -5.63 -6.59 -11.71
C ASP A 37 -6.37 -6.92 -10.41
N LEU A 38 -5.93 -7.96 -9.69
CA LEU A 38 -6.50 -8.44 -8.44
C LEU A 38 -5.71 -7.99 -7.20
N ARG A 39 -4.57 -7.33 -7.37
CA ARG A 39 -3.76 -6.84 -6.25
C ARG A 39 -4.36 -5.58 -5.65
N HIS A 40 -4.19 -5.42 -4.33
CA HIS A 40 -4.42 -4.14 -3.68
C HIS A 40 -3.45 -3.10 -4.22
N LYS A 41 -3.97 -1.90 -4.48
CA LYS A 41 -3.15 -0.77 -4.94
C LYS A 41 -2.51 -0.01 -3.79
N GLU A 42 -3.11 -0.06 -2.61
CA GLU A 42 -2.57 0.58 -1.42
C GLU A 42 -1.21 -0.04 -1.06
N VAL A 43 -0.21 0.79 -0.83
CA VAL A 43 1.11 0.35 -0.37
C VAL A 43 1.02 -0.17 1.07
N LEU A 44 0.28 0.53 1.93
CA LEU A 44 -0.03 0.11 3.28
C LEU A 44 -1.50 -0.30 3.41
N THR A 45 -1.75 -1.58 3.60
CA THR A 45 -3.11 -2.12 3.81
C THR A 45 -3.53 -2.15 5.28
N ALA A 46 -2.61 -1.88 6.22
CA ALA A 46 -2.91 -1.87 7.64
C ALA A 46 -3.77 -0.66 8.04
N SER A 47 -4.76 -0.90 8.89
CA SER A 47 -5.56 0.18 9.44
C SER A 47 -4.79 0.98 10.49
N PHE A 48 -4.85 2.31 10.41
CA PHE A 48 -4.27 3.20 11.43
C PHE A 48 -4.73 2.91 12.85
N LYS A 49 -5.94 2.38 13.03
CA LYS A 49 -6.46 1.98 14.35
C LYS A 49 -5.63 0.88 15.02
N ASN A 50 -4.90 0.10 14.25
CA ASN A 50 -4.08 -1.00 14.73
C ASN A 50 -2.60 -0.63 14.87
N ILE A 51 -2.19 0.58 14.47
CA ILE A 51 -0.80 1.03 14.59
C ILE A 51 -0.52 1.43 16.04
N ASN A 52 0.51 0.84 16.64
CA ASN A 52 0.93 1.16 18.00
C ASN A 52 2.23 1.97 18.08
N GLN A 53 3.04 1.95 17.01
CA GLN A 53 4.24 2.77 16.87
C GLN A 53 4.59 2.91 15.40
N ILE A 54 5.23 4.02 15.03
CA ILE A 54 5.81 4.24 13.70
C ILE A 54 7.24 4.74 13.89
N ASP A 55 8.21 3.99 13.43
CA ASP A 55 9.59 4.42 13.33
C ASP A 55 9.86 4.89 11.89
N ILE A 56 10.44 6.06 11.75
CA ILE A 56 10.65 6.75 10.49
C ILE A 56 12.13 7.08 10.36
N SER A 57 12.78 6.56 9.31
CA SER A 57 14.13 7.00 8.93
C SER A 57 14.04 7.85 7.66
N LEU A 58 14.40 9.12 7.79
CA LEU A 58 14.32 10.11 6.74
C LEU A 58 15.61 10.91 6.67
N GLU A 59 16.29 10.88 5.52
CA GLU A 59 17.62 11.43 5.32
C GLU A 59 18.62 10.81 6.32
N ASP A 60 19.17 11.61 7.25
CA ASP A 60 20.12 11.18 8.27
C ASP A 60 19.53 11.25 9.69
N ALA A 61 18.19 11.27 9.80
CA ALA A 61 17.49 11.39 11.08
C ALA A 61 16.44 10.27 11.25
N ASP A 62 16.28 9.83 12.51
CA ASP A 62 15.31 8.86 12.93
C ASP A 62 14.29 9.49 13.87
N TYR A 63 13.03 9.18 13.65
CA TYR A 63 11.90 9.67 14.44
C TYR A 63 11.03 8.51 14.87
N THR A 64 10.53 8.54 16.10
CA THR A 64 9.60 7.52 16.61
C THR A 64 8.31 8.19 17.06
N ILE A 65 7.21 7.87 16.38
CA ILE A 65 5.85 8.25 16.79
C ILE A 65 5.29 7.11 17.62
N THR A 66 4.98 7.38 18.87
CA THR A 66 4.36 6.41 19.79
C THR A 66 2.87 6.63 19.90
N THR A 67 2.15 5.64 20.43
CA THR A 67 0.71 5.76 20.61
C THR A 67 0.25 5.40 22.03
N GLU A 68 -0.87 5.99 22.45
CA GLU A 68 -1.59 5.62 23.65
C GLU A 68 -3.06 5.35 23.34
N GLY A 69 -3.69 4.50 24.17
CA GLY A 69 -5.08 4.11 24.00
C GLY A 69 -5.24 2.82 23.20
N ASN A 70 -6.45 2.56 22.75
CA ASN A 70 -6.82 1.38 21.97
C ASN A 70 -7.37 1.79 20.59
N SER A 71 -7.78 0.82 19.80
CA SER A 71 -8.31 1.03 18.43
C SER A 71 -9.53 1.97 18.33
N GLU A 72 -10.21 2.29 19.44
CA GLU A 72 -11.38 3.19 19.45
C GLU A 72 -11.01 4.65 19.73
N GLY A 73 -9.85 4.91 20.39
CA GLY A 73 -9.44 6.26 20.80
C GLY A 73 -7.92 6.36 20.91
N ARG A 74 -7.21 6.01 19.83
CA ARG A 74 -5.75 6.06 19.77
C ARG A 74 -5.27 7.50 19.60
N ARG A 75 -4.32 7.91 20.46
CA ARG A 75 -3.64 9.19 20.38
C ARG A 75 -2.18 8.94 20.00
N TYR A 76 -1.57 9.87 19.29
CA TYR A 76 -0.22 9.78 18.77
C TYR A 76 0.66 10.84 19.41
N PHE A 77 1.93 10.50 19.65
CA PHE A 77 2.87 11.35 20.36
C PHE A 77 4.24 11.32 19.70
N TYR A 78 4.90 12.47 19.67
CA TYR A 78 6.31 12.60 19.38
C TYR A 78 6.98 13.43 20.50
N ASN A 79 8.08 12.92 21.08
CA ASN A 79 8.77 13.56 22.22
C ASN A 79 7.82 13.93 23.40
N GLU A 80 6.85 13.07 23.69
CA GLU A 80 5.82 13.28 24.73
C GLU A 80 4.77 14.36 24.39
N GLU A 81 4.82 15.00 23.23
CA GLU A 81 3.82 15.95 22.76
C GLU A 81 2.78 15.25 21.88
N GLU A 82 1.48 15.56 22.11
CA GLU A 82 0.37 14.95 21.38
C GLU A 82 0.30 15.54 19.95
N LEU A 83 0.21 14.67 18.94
CA LEU A 83 0.26 15.04 17.53
C LEU A 83 -1.12 15.07 16.88
N GLU A 84 -1.34 16.06 16.02
CA GLU A 84 -2.42 16.05 15.03
C GLU A 84 -2.01 15.22 13.79
N ILE A 85 -2.16 13.88 13.90
CA ILE A 85 -1.64 12.91 12.92
C ILE A 85 -2.37 12.91 11.56
N GLY A 86 -3.49 13.64 11.42
CA GLY A 86 -4.41 13.52 10.28
C GLY A 86 -3.76 13.73 8.90
N THR A 87 -2.85 14.70 8.78
CA THR A 87 -2.13 14.98 7.52
C THR A 87 -1.20 13.83 7.15
N PHE A 88 -0.41 13.34 8.11
CA PHE A 88 0.47 12.19 7.91
C PHE A 88 -0.32 10.93 7.57
N GLN A 89 -1.41 10.66 8.31
CA GLN A 89 -2.29 9.54 8.02
C GLN A 89 -2.84 9.61 6.59
N SER A 90 -3.30 10.78 6.16
CA SER A 90 -3.82 10.97 4.80
C SER A 90 -2.74 10.74 3.76
N ALA A 91 -1.54 11.30 3.94
CA ALA A 91 -0.42 11.15 3.02
C ALA A 91 0.00 9.68 2.86
N LEU A 92 0.05 8.92 3.96
CA LEU A 92 0.39 7.49 3.92
C LEU A 92 -0.72 6.64 3.28
N THR A 93 -1.99 6.98 3.52
CA THR A 93 -3.14 6.24 2.97
C THR A 93 -3.30 6.43 1.46
N VAL A 94 -2.91 7.58 0.90
CA VAL A 94 -3.01 7.84 -0.54
C VAL A 94 -1.84 7.29 -1.35
N LEU A 95 -0.85 6.65 -0.73
CA LEU A 95 0.19 5.94 -1.45
C LEU A 95 -0.40 4.74 -2.17
N GLU A 96 -0.63 4.89 -3.47
CA GLU A 96 -1.21 3.87 -4.33
C GLU A 96 -0.30 3.52 -5.50
N ALA A 97 -0.28 2.24 -5.84
CA ALA A 97 0.42 1.73 -7.02
C ALA A 97 -0.17 2.31 -8.30
N GLU A 98 0.67 2.94 -9.12
CA GLU A 98 0.38 3.18 -10.53
C GLU A 98 0.65 1.92 -11.35
N GLU A 99 1.74 1.24 -11.05
CA GLU A 99 2.17 -0.01 -11.67
C GLU A 99 2.73 -0.97 -10.61
N PHE A 100 2.66 -2.26 -10.86
CA PHE A 100 3.30 -3.27 -10.04
C PHE A 100 4.63 -3.68 -10.67
N THR A 101 5.63 -3.90 -9.83
CA THR A 101 6.97 -4.30 -10.24
C THR A 101 7.55 -5.34 -9.29
N ASP A 102 8.49 -6.13 -9.79
CA ASP A 102 9.35 -7.05 -9.05
C ASP A 102 10.85 -6.71 -9.25
N GLU A 103 11.12 -5.56 -9.88
CA GLU A 103 12.48 -5.04 -10.02
C GLU A 103 13.04 -4.62 -8.66
N MET A 104 14.32 -4.90 -8.42
CA MET A 104 14.98 -4.44 -7.20
C MET A 104 15.37 -2.96 -7.30
N PRO A 105 15.25 -2.19 -6.20
CA PRO A 105 15.62 -0.78 -6.21
C PRO A 105 17.13 -0.60 -6.43
N THR A 106 17.50 0.34 -7.29
CA THR A 106 18.88 0.69 -7.61
C THR A 106 19.26 2.09 -7.19
N GLU A 107 18.27 2.92 -6.91
CA GLU A 107 18.42 4.33 -6.57
C GLU A 107 18.36 4.58 -5.06
N LYS A 108 18.53 5.83 -4.66
CA LYS A 108 18.52 6.26 -3.25
C LYS A 108 17.17 6.00 -2.58
N LYS A 109 17.19 5.45 -1.36
CA LYS A 109 16.04 5.42 -0.46
C LYS A 109 15.68 6.86 -0.05
N GLU A 110 14.42 7.24 -0.22
CA GLU A 110 13.92 8.57 0.15
C GLU A 110 13.34 8.58 1.56
N ILE A 111 12.65 7.50 1.96
CA ILE A 111 12.11 7.32 3.32
C ILE A 111 11.96 5.85 3.65
N ASP A 112 12.08 5.51 4.91
CA ASP A 112 11.85 4.18 5.49
C ASP A 112 10.88 4.29 6.66
N LEU A 113 9.87 3.45 6.70
CA LEU A 113 8.84 3.39 7.74
C LEU A 113 8.74 1.98 8.29
N VAL A 114 8.99 1.81 9.58
CA VAL A 114 8.67 0.58 10.30
C VAL A 114 7.41 0.82 11.12
N ILE A 115 6.34 0.14 10.75
CA ILE A 115 5.00 0.33 11.30
C ILE A 115 4.66 -0.86 12.18
N HIS A 116 4.60 -0.64 13.49
CA HIS A 116 4.26 -1.67 14.47
C HIS A 116 2.74 -1.74 14.66
N LEU A 117 2.21 -2.96 14.67
CA LEU A 117 0.77 -3.23 14.67
C LEU A 117 0.33 -4.02 15.92
N ASP A 118 -0.88 -3.77 16.36
CA ASP A 118 -1.58 -4.58 17.37
C ASP A 118 -2.16 -5.88 16.76
N ASP A 119 -1.34 -6.59 15.96
CA ASP A 119 -1.70 -7.88 15.38
C ASP A 119 -0.59 -8.90 15.64
N PRO A 120 -0.86 -9.97 16.43
CA PRO A 120 0.16 -10.97 16.74
C PRO A 120 0.63 -11.80 15.54
N ASN A 121 -0.13 -11.84 14.44
CA ASN A 121 0.26 -12.52 13.20
C ASN A 121 1.09 -11.63 12.26
N TYR A 122 0.87 -10.32 12.35
CA TYR A 122 1.57 -9.29 11.59
C TYR A 122 1.95 -8.14 12.53
N PRO A 123 2.97 -8.33 13.37
CA PRO A 123 3.33 -7.34 14.37
C PRO A 123 4.01 -6.09 13.80
N GLU A 124 4.49 -6.19 12.56
CA GLU A 124 5.30 -5.15 11.94
C GLU A 124 5.14 -5.19 10.42
N VAL A 125 5.13 -4.02 9.79
CA VAL A 125 5.22 -3.83 8.34
C VAL A 125 6.32 -2.82 8.05
N ASN A 126 7.29 -3.18 7.21
CA ASN A 126 8.32 -2.27 6.74
C ASN A 126 7.94 -1.72 5.36
N VAL A 127 7.93 -0.39 5.20
CA VAL A 127 7.66 0.30 3.93
C VAL A 127 8.85 1.19 3.60
N GLU A 128 9.58 0.83 2.57
CA GLU A 128 10.71 1.60 2.05
C GLU A 128 10.34 2.21 0.70
N LEU A 129 10.59 3.51 0.54
CA LEU A 129 10.34 4.21 -0.71
C LEU A 129 11.67 4.66 -1.32
N TYR A 130 11.96 4.14 -2.50
CA TYR A 130 13.17 4.43 -3.25
C TYR A 130 12.86 5.32 -4.45
N ARG A 131 13.75 6.22 -4.79
CA ARG A 131 13.65 6.91 -6.08
C ARG A 131 13.70 5.89 -7.21
N TYR A 132 12.83 6.04 -8.21
CA TYR A 132 12.85 5.23 -9.43
C TYR A 132 13.25 6.09 -10.62
N ASP A 133 12.51 7.17 -10.86
CA ASP A 133 12.82 8.17 -11.89
C ASP A 133 12.43 9.60 -11.45
N GLY A 134 12.23 10.51 -12.41
CA GLY A 134 11.82 11.89 -12.12
C GLY A 134 10.39 12.02 -11.60
N ASN A 135 9.51 11.04 -11.87
CA ASN A 135 8.07 11.10 -11.60
C ASN A 135 7.59 10.02 -10.63
N GLN A 136 8.34 8.93 -10.47
CA GLN A 136 7.94 7.76 -9.69
C GLN A 136 8.99 7.39 -8.64
N CYS A 137 8.49 6.77 -7.58
CA CYS A 137 9.29 6.07 -6.57
C CYS A 137 8.85 4.60 -6.53
N MET A 138 9.78 3.74 -6.17
CA MET A 138 9.51 2.32 -5.96
C MET A 138 9.18 2.07 -4.50
N ALA A 139 8.04 1.41 -4.25
CA ALA A 139 7.67 0.93 -2.94
C ALA A 139 8.16 -0.51 -2.75
N VAL A 140 8.88 -0.73 -1.65
CA VAL A 140 9.32 -2.04 -1.17
C VAL A 140 8.62 -2.29 0.16
N VAL A 141 7.89 -3.39 0.27
CA VAL A 141 7.16 -3.75 1.49
C VAL A 141 7.72 -5.08 1.99
N ASP A 142 8.15 -5.11 3.25
CA ASP A 142 8.79 -6.27 3.90
C ASP A 142 9.94 -6.86 3.07
N GLY A 143 10.75 -5.97 2.49
CA GLY A 143 11.90 -6.33 1.66
C GLY A 143 11.56 -6.82 0.25
N ASN A 144 10.29 -6.80 -0.14
CA ASN A 144 9.85 -7.20 -1.48
C ASN A 144 9.42 -5.97 -2.29
N PRO A 145 9.97 -5.75 -3.52
CA PRO A 145 9.47 -4.73 -4.41
C PRO A 145 8.02 -5.07 -4.79
N VAL A 146 7.14 -4.08 -4.71
CA VAL A 146 5.71 -4.32 -4.95
C VAL A 146 5.12 -3.40 -6.01
N SER A 147 5.51 -2.11 -6.04
CA SER A 147 4.87 -1.15 -6.94
C SER A 147 5.70 0.10 -7.20
N LEU A 148 5.34 0.79 -8.27
CA LEU A 148 5.73 2.17 -8.54
C LEU A 148 4.58 3.08 -8.10
N VAL A 149 4.92 4.10 -7.33
CA VAL A 149 4.00 5.13 -6.81
C VAL A 149 4.40 6.50 -7.35
N LYS A 150 3.49 7.46 -7.37
CA LYS A 150 3.83 8.84 -7.77
C LYS A 150 4.82 9.45 -6.80
N ARG A 151 5.88 10.04 -7.34
CA ARG A 151 6.86 10.76 -6.53
C ARG A 151 6.24 11.93 -5.76
N SER A 152 5.22 12.60 -6.31
CA SER A 152 4.50 13.65 -5.58
C SER A 152 3.88 13.14 -4.27
N GLN A 153 3.30 11.93 -4.26
CA GLN A 153 2.75 11.34 -3.03
C GLN A 153 3.83 11.06 -1.98
N VAL A 154 5.03 10.67 -2.42
CA VAL A 154 6.19 10.46 -1.52
C VAL A 154 6.68 11.80 -0.96
N VAL A 155 6.72 12.86 -1.77
CA VAL A 155 7.05 14.22 -1.31
C VAL A 155 6.02 14.71 -0.29
N ASP A 156 4.72 14.54 -0.57
CA ASP A 156 3.64 14.91 0.36
C ASP A 156 3.76 14.14 1.70
N LEU A 157 4.15 12.86 1.65
CA LEU A 157 4.41 12.07 2.85
C LEU A 157 5.61 12.62 3.64
N ILE A 158 6.71 12.94 2.98
CA ILE A 158 7.91 13.51 3.61
C ILE A 158 7.58 14.87 4.25
N GLU A 159 6.83 15.73 3.55
CA GLU A 159 6.38 17.02 4.11
C GLU A 159 5.46 16.80 5.32
N ALA A 160 4.58 15.80 5.29
CA ALA A 160 3.72 15.46 6.42
C ALA A 160 4.52 14.91 7.62
N VAL A 161 5.62 14.15 7.39
CA VAL A 161 6.54 13.76 8.46
C VAL A 161 7.16 15.01 9.11
N TYR A 162 7.73 15.91 8.31
CA TYR A 162 8.33 17.14 8.86
C TYR A 162 7.33 17.99 9.63
N ALA A 163 6.07 18.06 9.16
CA ALA A 163 5.04 18.82 9.86
C ALA A 163 4.73 18.27 11.26
N VAL A 164 4.85 16.96 11.48
CA VAL A 164 4.56 16.34 12.79
C VAL A 164 5.77 16.22 13.72
N VAL A 165 7.01 16.30 13.19
CA VAL A 165 8.22 16.10 14.02
C VAL A 165 9.05 17.37 14.24
N LEU A 166 8.77 18.48 13.51
CA LEU A 166 9.52 19.72 13.59
C LEU A 166 8.70 20.91 14.16
N GLU A 167 7.44 20.69 14.56
CA GLU A 167 6.63 21.71 15.25
C GLU A 167 7.03 21.94 16.71
#